data_6029711a523e98ab2a27069e0b55684e
#
_entry.id   6029711a523e98ab2a27069e0b55684e
#
_cell.length_a   1.000
_cell.length_b   1.000
_cell.length_c   1.000
_cell.angle_alpha   90.00
_cell.angle_beta   90.00
_cell.angle_gamma   90.00
#
_symmetry.space_group_name_H-M   'P 1'
#
loop_
_entity.id
_entity.type
_entity.pdbx_description
1 polymer ?
#
loop_
_entity_poly.entity_id
_entity_poly.type
_entity_poly.pdbx_seq_one_letter_code
_entity_poly.pdbx_strand_id
1 'polypeptide(L)'
;FMKRKRRKMTNNLKRAVVLGGGGHFGIAWELGYLRGLEEAGLPIREADIFVGTSAGSQASVIVSSDKDWDLIWKEQIEKEISEITPISDEKMGELFKTFENIAKNSHSAKEWIAAEAEISKKTQPFISKEERLAMLKERYGSGQARWNSKLRIVATSIEDIERQVFDENSNVDILVALQASGALQGVW
;
A
#
# COMPACT_ATOMS: atom_id res chain seq x y z
N PHE A 1 -11.12 3.41 36.12
CA PHE A 1 -10.51 3.77 34.83
C PHE A 1 -10.20 5.26 34.87
N MET A 2 -8.92 5.64 35.00
CA MET A 2 -8.46 7.05 34.97
C MET A 2 -8.56 7.58 33.55
N LYS A 3 -9.44 8.58 33.32
CA LYS A 3 -9.43 9.37 32.08
C LYS A 3 -8.10 10.13 31.98
N ARG A 4 -7.15 9.63 31.18
CA ARG A 4 -5.93 10.37 30.85
C ARG A 4 -6.34 11.66 30.13
N LYS A 5 -6.03 12.81 30.71
CA LYS A 5 -6.21 14.14 30.08
C LYS A 5 -5.49 14.12 28.71
N ARG A 6 -6.26 14.28 27.61
CA ARG A 6 -5.70 14.52 26.28
C ARG A 6 -4.70 15.67 26.37
N ARG A 7 -3.42 15.39 26.15
CA ARG A 7 -2.39 16.40 26.04
C ARG A 7 -2.68 17.15 24.74
N LYS A 8 -3.12 18.41 24.82
CA LYS A 8 -3.18 19.31 23.66
C LYS A 8 -1.77 19.40 23.09
N MET A 9 -1.52 18.73 21.98
CA MET A 9 -0.27 18.88 21.24
C MET A 9 -0.24 20.29 20.66
N THR A 10 0.86 20.99 20.84
CA THR A 10 1.08 22.34 20.34
C THR A 10 0.97 22.37 18.82
N ASN A 11 0.21 23.32 18.30
CA ASN A 11 -0.33 23.45 16.95
C ASN A 11 0.68 23.61 15.79
N ASN A 12 1.98 23.26 15.95
CA ASN A 12 3.01 23.49 14.94
C ASN A 12 3.79 22.25 14.50
N LEU A 13 3.52 21.07 15.06
CA LEU A 13 4.20 19.85 14.62
C LEU A 13 3.40 19.18 13.51
N LYS A 14 3.98 19.10 12.33
CA LYS A 14 3.46 18.29 11.23
C LYS A 14 3.76 16.81 11.48
N ARG A 15 2.79 15.96 11.18
CA ARG A 15 2.87 14.51 11.37
C ARG A 15 2.68 13.79 10.06
N ALA A 16 3.54 12.82 9.79
CA ALA A 16 3.40 11.91 8.67
C ALA A 16 3.22 10.47 9.19
N VAL A 17 2.35 9.74 8.55
CA VAL A 17 2.23 8.29 8.68
C VAL A 17 2.80 7.67 7.41
N VAL A 18 3.83 6.85 7.55
CA VAL A 18 4.50 6.19 6.42
C VAL A 18 4.33 4.69 6.58
N LEU A 19 3.69 4.05 5.60
CA LEU A 19 3.32 2.65 5.62
C LEU A 19 3.99 1.90 4.47
N GLY A 20 4.49 0.70 4.75
CA GLY A 20 5.32 -0.07 3.85
C GLY A 20 4.59 -1.19 3.10
N GLY A 21 5.35 -2.03 2.42
CA GLY A 21 4.83 -3.22 1.78
C GLY A 21 4.58 -4.37 2.77
N GLY A 22 3.80 -5.38 2.38
CA GLY A 22 3.53 -6.54 3.25
C GLY A 22 2.37 -7.43 2.77
N GLY A 23 1.85 -7.18 1.57
CA GLY A 23 0.70 -7.94 1.04
C GLY A 23 -0.54 -7.82 1.93
N HIS A 24 -1.45 -8.77 1.85
CA HIS A 24 -2.69 -8.76 2.66
C HIS A 24 -2.41 -8.83 4.16
N PHE A 25 -1.39 -9.59 4.55
CA PHE A 25 -0.96 -9.65 5.93
C PHE A 25 -0.47 -8.29 6.44
N GLY A 26 0.30 -7.57 5.61
CA GLY A 26 0.76 -6.21 5.92
C GLY A 26 -0.39 -5.25 6.14
N ILE A 27 -1.41 -5.26 5.26
CA ILE A 27 -2.60 -4.42 5.41
C ILE A 27 -3.28 -4.67 6.77
N ALA A 28 -3.53 -5.93 7.11
CA ALA A 28 -4.18 -6.30 8.36
C ALA A 28 -3.35 -5.87 9.58
N TRP A 29 -2.04 -6.09 9.53
CA TRP A 29 -1.12 -5.71 10.60
C TRP A 29 -1.07 -4.19 10.79
N GLU A 30 -0.91 -3.43 9.69
CA GLU A 30 -0.86 -1.97 9.73
C GLU A 30 -2.15 -1.37 10.27
N LEU A 31 -3.31 -1.84 9.83
CA LEU A 31 -4.60 -1.36 10.33
C LEU A 31 -4.78 -1.66 11.82
N GLY A 32 -4.42 -2.87 12.26
CA GLY A 32 -4.48 -3.26 13.68
C GLY A 32 -3.54 -2.40 14.53
N TYR A 33 -2.31 -2.18 14.06
CA TYR A 33 -1.32 -1.36 14.74
C TYR A 33 -1.77 0.10 14.88
N LEU A 34 -2.25 0.71 13.77
CA LEU A 34 -2.72 2.09 13.76
C LEU A 34 -3.96 2.28 14.65
N ARG A 35 -4.90 1.32 14.65
CA ARG A 35 -6.03 1.31 15.57
C ARG A 35 -5.56 1.28 17.03
N GLY A 36 -4.63 0.37 17.37
CA GLY A 36 -4.08 0.27 18.71
C GLY A 36 -3.38 1.56 19.17
N LEU A 37 -2.67 2.25 18.30
CA LEU A 37 -2.08 3.56 18.58
C LEU A 37 -3.15 4.62 18.88
N GLU A 38 -4.24 4.64 18.13
CA GLU A 38 -5.32 5.60 18.35
C GLU A 38 -6.09 5.31 19.64
N GLU A 39 -6.34 4.04 19.97
CA GLU A 39 -6.89 3.60 21.25
C GLU A 39 -5.96 3.98 22.42
N ALA A 40 -4.65 3.97 22.20
CA ALA A 40 -3.66 4.45 23.18
C ALA A 40 -3.59 5.98 23.31
N GLY A 41 -4.39 6.71 22.53
CA GLY A 41 -4.51 8.18 22.59
C GLY A 41 -3.60 8.95 21.65
N LEU A 42 -2.99 8.27 20.67
CA LEU A 42 -2.26 8.92 19.57
C LEU A 42 -3.23 9.15 18.41
N PRO A 43 -3.58 10.39 18.05
CA PRO A 43 -4.58 10.66 17.01
C PRO A 43 -3.95 10.51 15.61
N ILE A 44 -3.79 9.27 15.19
CA ILE A 44 -3.12 8.90 13.92
C ILE A 44 -3.84 9.50 12.72
N ARG A 45 -5.16 9.46 12.70
CA ARG A 45 -6.00 9.96 11.60
C ARG A 45 -5.95 11.49 11.45
N GLU A 46 -5.48 12.20 12.47
CA GLU A 46 -5.20 13.63 12.42
C GLU A 46 -3.83 13.96 11.78
N ALA A 47 -3.09 12.96 11.28
CA ALA A 47 -1.85 13.21 10.58
C ALA A 47 -2.05 14.13 9.36
N ASP A 48 -1.04 14.92 9.05
CA ASP A 48 -1.05 15.86 7.92
C ASP A 48 -0.85 15.16 6.58
N ILE A 49 -0.17 14.01 6.59
CA ILE A 49 0.15 13.25 5.38
C ILE A 49 0.22 11.76 5.68
N PHE A 50 -0.30 10.97 4.74
CA PHE A 50 -0.18 9.51 4.68
C PHE A 50 0.59 9.14 3.43
N VAL A 51 1.69 8.42 3.59
CA VAL A 51 2.52 7.95 2.49
C VAL A 51 2.50 6.43 2.52
N GLY A 52 2.04 5.80 1.45
CA GLY A 52 1.92 4.34 1.39
C GLY A 52 2.57 3.74 0.17
N THR A 53 3.16 2.55 0.35
CA THR A 53 3.68 1.70 -0.71
C THR A 53 3.07 0.32 -0.60
N SER A 54 2.55 -0.25 -1.70
CA SER A 54 1.97 -1.59 -1.76
C SER A 54 0.85 -1.78 -0.71
N ALA A 55 0.99 -2.70 0.25
CA ALA A 55 0.07 -2.86 1.38
C ALA A 55 -0.21 -1.53 2.08
N GLY A 56 0.84 -0.75 2.36
CA GLY A 56 0.74 0.55 3.01
C GLY A 56 -0.02 1.59 2.19
N SER A 57 -0.02 1.51 0.85
CA SER A 57 -0.86 2.38 0.03
C SER A 57 -2.35 2.07 0.25
N GLN A 58 -2.70 0.80 0.35
CA GLN A 58 -4.07 0.36 0.64
C GLN A 58 -4.49 0.73 2.06
N ALA A 59 -3.65 0.48 3.06
CA ALA A 59 -3.91 0.87 4.44
C ALA A 59 -4.04 2.40 4.58
N SER A 60 -3.20 3.18 3.87
CA SER A 60 -3.27 4.65 3.85
C SER A 60 -4.60 5.16 3.30
N VAL A 61 -5.11 4.58 2.20
CA VAL A 61 -6.43 4.91 1.65
C VAL A 61 -7.53 4.65 2.67
N ILE A 62 -7.48 3.51 3.35
CA ILE A 62 -8.50 3.12 4.34
C ILE A 62 -8.47 4.06 5.55
N VAL A 63 -7.29 4.29 6.14
CA VAL A 63 -7.14 5.05 7.38
C VAL A 63 -7.35 6.56 7.17
N SER A 64 -6.97 7.08 6.01
CA SER A 64 -7.19 8.50 5.67
C SER A 64 -8.62 8.82 5.22
N SER A 65 -9.51 7.81 5.12
CA SER A 65 -10.92 7.99 4.79
C SER A 65 -11.73 8.56 5.97
N ASP A 66 -12.96 9.01 5.68
CA ASP A 66 -13.88 9.53 6.72
C ASP A 66 -14.60 8.42 7.51
N LYS A 67 -14.35 7.14 7.21
CA LYS A 67 -14.95 5.99 7.91
C LYS A 67 -14.48 5.93 9.35
N ASP A 68 -15.34 5.57 10.29
CA ASP A 68 -14.90 5.25 11.64
C ASP A 68 -14.17 3.90 11.72
N TRP A 69 -13.45 3.68 12.84
CA TRP A 69 -12.67 2.46 13.01
C TRP A 69 -13.50 1.19 13.11
N ASP A 70 -14.70 1.26 13.65
CA ASP A 70 -15.54 0.08 13.80
C ASP A 70 -16.08 -0.37 12.45
N LEU A 71 -16.42 0.59 11.58
CA LEU A 71 -16.79 0.30 10.19
C LEU A 71 -15.60 -0.27 9.39
N ILE A 72 -14.43 0.35 9.49
CA ILE A 72 -13.20 -0.15 8.86
C ILE A 72 -12.94 -1.59 9.29
N TRP A 73 -13.00 -1.86 10.59
CA TRP A 73 -12.72 -3.18 11.15
C TRP A 73 -13.71 -4.23 10.69
N LYS A 74 -14.99 -3.89 10.72
CA LYS A 74 -16.06 -4.76 10.22
C LYS A 74 -15.85 -5.13 8.76
N GLU A 75 -15.57 -4.15 7.90
CA GLU A 75 -15.29 -4.39 6.48
C GLU A 75 -14.08 -5.28 6.25
N GLN A 76 -13.03 -5.17 7.07
CA GLN A 76 -11.83 -6.01 6.92
C GLN A 76 -12.05 -7.46 7.38
N ILE A 77 -12.92 -7.70 8.38
CA ILE A 77 -13.21 -9.04 8.90
C ILE A 77 -14.27 -9.75 8.05
N GLU A 78 -15.33 -9.05 7.65
CA GLU A 78 -16.48 -9.64 6.97
C GLU A 78 -16.26 -9.82 5.47
N LYS A 79 -15.33 -9.08 4.88
CA LYS A 79 -15.03 -9.21 3.46
C LYS A 79 -14.16 -10.44 3.23
N GLU A 80 -14.69 -11.43 2.53
CA GLU A 80 -13.85 -12.48 1.96
C GLU A 80 -12.77 -11.86 1.08
N ILE A 81 -11.52 -12.25 1.30
CA ILE A 81 -10.41 -11.82 0.46
C ILE A 81 -10.49 -12.66 -0.81
N SER A 82 -11.13 -12.11 -1.84
CA SER A 82 -11.19 -12.72 -3.17
C SER A 82 -9.86 -12.64 -3.93
N GLU A 83 -8.91 -11.86 -3.42
CA GLU A 83 -7.58 -11.72 -3.98
C GLU A 83 -6.70 -12.92 -3.65
N ILE A 84 -6.99 -14.06 -4.26
CA ILE A 84 -6.08 -15.21 -4.22
C ILE A 84 -4.91 -14.88 -5.14
N THR A 85 -3.69 -14.91 -4.59
CA THR A 85 -2.48 -14.83 -5.42
C THR A 85 -2.46 -16.08 -6.31
N PRO A 86 -2.55 -15.95 -7.64
CA PRO A 86 -2.72 -17.09 -8.56
C PRO A 86 -1.40 -17.83 -8.81
N ILE A 87 -0.46 -17.67 -7.94
CA ILE A 87 0.88 -18.25 -8.03
C ILE A 87 1.06 -19.30 -6.94
N SER A 88 1.61 -20.46 -7.29
CA SER A 88 1.93 -21.49 -6.31
C SER A 88 3.05 -21.05 -5.36
N ASP A 89 3.08 -21.63 -4.15
CA ASP A 89 4.14 -21.35 -3.16
C ASP A 89 5.53 -21.63 -3.74
N GLU A 90 5.68 -22.64 -4.59
CA GLU A 90 6.94 -22.98 -5.26
C GLU A 90 7.41 -21.82 -6.15
N LYS A 91 6.54 -21.34 -7.04
CA LYS A 91 6.85 -20.20 -7.93
C LYS A 91 7.07 -18.91 -7.17
N MET A 92 6.33 -18.67 -6.09
CA MET A 92 6.57 -17.55 -5.19
C MET A 92 7.95 -17.66 -4.55
N GLY A 93 8.36 -18.85 -4.13
CA GLY A 93 9.70 -19.12 -3.60
C GLY A 93 10.80 -18.86 -4.63
N GLU A 94 10.61 -19.21 -5.90
CA GLU A 94 11.55 -18.91 -6.98
C GLU A 94 11.67 -17.40 -7.22
N LEU A 95 10.56 -16.69 -7.20
CA LEU A 95 10.54 -15.23 -7.34
C LEU A 95 11.32 -14.54 -6.21
N PHE A 96 11.09 -14.95 -4.96
CA PHE A 96 11.84 -14.42 -3.82
C PHE A 96 13.34 -14.72 -3.90
N LYS A 97 13.75 -15.91 -4.34
CA LYS A 97 15.16 -16.23 -4.59
C LYS A 97 15.76 -15.34 -5.66
N THR A 98 14.98 -15.00 -6.69
CA THR A 98 15.41 -14.08 -7.74
C THR A 98 15.67 -12.68 -7.16
N PHE A 99 14.74 -12.15 -6.37
CA PHE A 99 14.93 -10.85 -5.71
C PHE A 99 16.11 -10.85 -4.73
N GLU A 100 16.29 -11.93 -3.97
CA GLU A 100 17.43 -12.08 -3.07
C GLU A 100 18.76 -12.07 -3.84
N ASN A 101 18.83 -12.75 -4.98
CA ASN A 101 20.01 -12.74 -5.83
C ASN A 101 20.29 -11.34 -6.42
N ILE A 102 19.28 -10.65 -6.88
CA ILE A 102 19.41 -9.26 -7.34
C ILE A 102 19.96 -8.39 -6.19
N ALA A 103 19.36 -8.47 -5.01
CA ALA A 103 19.79 -7.68 -3.85
C ALA A 103 21.25 -7.96 -3.47
N LYS A 104 21.69 -9.22 -3.50
CA LYS A 104 23.08 -9.60 -3.22
C LYS A 104 24.10 -9.10 -4.23
N ASN A 105 23.69 -8.93 -5.50
CA ASN A 105 24.57 -8.54 -6.60
C ASN A 105 24.47 -7.07 -6.96
N SER A 106 23.57 -6.30 -6.32
CA SER A 106 23.43 -4.87 -6.54
C SER A 106 24.23 -4.07 -5.52
N HIS A 107 25.02 -3.12 -5.98
CA HIS A 107 25.86 -2.26 -5.13
C HIS A 107 25.20 -0.90 -4.82
N SER A 108 24.03 -0.65 -5.40
CA SER A 108 23.22 0.55 -5.15
C SER A 108 21.73 0.26 -5.32
N ALA A 109 20.88 1.10 -4.72
CA ALA A 109 19.44 1.01 -4.92
C ALA A 109 19.04 1.17 -6.40
N LYS A 110 19.77 2.00 -7.14
CA LYS A 110 19.53 2.21 -8.58
C LYS A 110 19.81 0.96 -9.39
N GLU A 111 20.91 0.27 -9.12
CA GLU A 111 21.23 -1.03 -9.76
C GLU A 111 20.18 -2.09 -9.44
N TRP A 112 19.76 -2.16 -8.18
CA TRP A 112 18.73 -3.09 -7.76
C TRP A 112 17.40 -2.84 -8.50
N ILE A 113 16.91 -1.59 -8.50
CA ILE A 113 15.68 -1.21 -9.20
C ILE A 113 15.78 -1.47 -10.70
N ALA A 114 16.94 -1.18 -11.32
CA ALA A 114 17.16 -1.44 -12.74
C ALA A 114 17.10 -2.94 -13.06
N ALA A 115 17.69 -3.79 -12.23
CA ALA A 115 17.65 -5.24 -12.41
C ALA A 115 16.22 -5.79 -12.25
N GLU A 116 15.44 -5.31 -11.29
CA GLU A 116 14.02 -5.66 -11.15
C GLU A 116 13.18 -5.19 -12.32
N ALA A 117 13.43 -3.98 -12.84
CA ALA A 117 12.75 -3.45 -14.01
C ALA A 117 12.99 -4.31 -15.26
N GLU A 118 14.22 -4.78 -15.46
CA GLU A 118 14.56 -5.69 -16.56
C GLU A 118 13.82 -7.03 -16.48
N ILE A 119 13.64 -7.58 -15.26
CA ILE A 119 12.83 -8.77 -15.06
C ILE A 119 11.37 -8.48 -15.36
N SER A 120 10.84 -7.39 -14.85
CA SER A 120 9.45 -6.97 -15.08
C SER A 120 9.12 -6.83 -16.57
N LYS A 121 10.04 -6.26 -17.37
CA LYS A 121 9.88 -6.10 -18.82
C LYS A 121 9.89 -7.43 -19.58
N LYS A 122 10.57 -8.44 -19.05
CA LYS A 122 10.76 -9.74 -19.72
C LYS A 122 9.76 -10.81 -19.25
N THR A 123 9.13 -10.60 -18.11
CA THR A 123 8.24 -11.60 -17.51
C THR A 123 6.79 -11.30 -17.86
N GLN A 124 6.10 -12.29 -18.42
CA GLN A 124 4.65 -12.23 -18.60
C GLN A 124 3.97 -12.37 -17.22
N PRO A 125 3.14 -11.42 -16.80
CA PRO A 125 2.43 -11.55 -15.53
C PRO A 125 1.37 -12.66 -15.59
N PHE A 126 1.06 -13.26 -14.43
CA PHE A 126 0.01 -14.26 -14.31
C PHE A 126 -1.40 -13.67 -14.39
N ILE A 127 -1.54 -12.41 -13.97
CA ILE A 127 -2.78 -11.64 -14.03
C ILE A 127 -2.56 -10.41 -14.88
N SER A 128 -3.47 -10.15 -15.80
CA SER A 128 -3.44 -8.94 -16.63
C SER A 128 -3.71 -7.68 -15.79
N LYS A 129 -3.34 -6.52 -16.34
CA LYS A 129 -3.64 -5.21 -15.73
C LYS A 129 -5.14 -5.01 -15.53
N GLU A 130 -5.93 -5.46 -16.48
CA GLU A 130 -7.39 -5.34 -16.49
C GLU A 130 -8.01 -6.21 -15.39
N GLU A 131 -7.57 -7.46 -15.26
CA GLU A 131 -8.02 -8.36 -14.19
C GLU A 131 -7.64 -7.82 -12.82
N ARG A 132 -6.40 -7.35 -12.65
CA ARG A 132 -5.97 -6.74 -11.38
C ARG A 132 -6.78 -5.51 -11.01
N LEU A 133 -7.06 -4.64 -11.98
CA LEU A 133 -7.91 -3.47 -11.75
C LEU A 133 -9.35 -3.87 -11.40
N ALA A 134 -9.88 -4.93 -12.00
CA ALA A 134 -11.21 -5.46 -11.67
C ALA A 134 -11.26 -5.96 -10.21
N MET A 135 -10.24 -6.67 -9.74
CA MET A 135 -10.11 -7.10 -8.34
C MET A 135 -10.10 -5.90 -7.36
N LEU A 136 -9.34 -4.84 -7.69
CA LEU A 136 -9.33 -3.63 -6.87
C LEU A 136 -10.68 -2.91 -6.88
N LYS A 137 -11.37 -2.88 -8.01
CA LYS A 137 -12.74 -2.33 -8.10
C LYS A 137 -13.72 -3.12 -7.25
N GLU A 138 -13.63 -4.43 -7.24
CA GLU A 138 -14.45 -5.29 -6.39
C GLU A 138 -14.14 -5.04 -4.90
N ARG A 139 -12.86 -4.99 -4.54
CA ARG A 139 -12.43 -4.75 -3.17
C ARG A 139 -12.91 -3.41 -2.60
N TYR A 140 -12.73 -2.34 -3.35
CA TYR A 140 -13.06 -0.98 -2.89
C TYR A 140 -14.47 -0.53 -3.25
N GLY A 141 -15.17 -1.27 -4.11
CA GLY A 141 -16.50 -0.89 -4.59
C GLY A 141 -16.51 0.45 -5.34
N SER A 142 -17.68 0.91 -5.74
CA SER A 142 -17.82 2.21 -6.38
C SER A 142 -17.65 3.35 -5.38
N GLY A 143 -16.49 4.02 -5.43
CA GLY A 143 -16.23 5.24 -4.69
C GLY A 143 -15.79 5.08 -3.23
N GLN A 144 -15.36 3.87 -2.80
CA GLN A 144 -14.79 3.67 -1.47
C GLN A 144 -13.32 4.16 -1.40
N ALA A 145 -12.54 3.95 -2.47
CA ALA A 145 -11.21 4.55 -2.59
C ALA A 145 -11.34 5.94 -3.23
N ARG A 146 -10.90 6.97 -2.54
CA ARG A 146 -10.92 8.35 -3.04
C ARG A 146 -9.64 9.06 -2.68
N TRP A 147 -9.16 9.89 -3.60
CA TRP A 147 -8.11 10.84 -3.29
C TRP A 147 -8.54 11.83 -2.22
N ASN A 148 -7.62 12.22 -1.39
CA ASN A 148 -7.72 13.34 -0.48
C ASN A 148 -6.36 14.04 -0.36
N SER A 149 -6.34 15.27 0.12
CA SER A 149 -5.14 16.12 0.15
C SER A 149 -3.98 15.56 0.97
N LYS A 150 -4.25 14.63 1.88
CA LYS A 150 -3.24 14.02 2.76
C LYS A 150 -2.55 12.79 2.16
N LEU A 151 -3.15 12.17 1.14
CA LEU A 151 -2.72 10.86 0.63
C LEU A 151 -1.61 10.97 -0.41
N ARG A 152 -0.59 10.12 -0.26
CA ARG A 152 0.48 9.90 -1.23
C ARG A 152 0.67 8.40 -1.44
N ILE A 153 0.58 7.97 -2.69
CA ILE A 153 0.79 6.58 -3.09
C ILE A 153 2.11 6.53 -3.87
N VAL A 154 3.00 5.63 -3.44
CA VAL A 154 4.34 5.52 -3.99
C VAL A 154 4.45 4.27 -4.86
N ALA A 155 4.99 4.42 -6.05
CA ALA A 155 5.37 3.35 -6.96
C ALA A 155 6.76 3.61 -7.55
N THR A 156 7.27 2.67 -8.33
CA THR A 156 8.51 2.83 -9.10
C THR A 156 8.21 2.65 -10.58
N SER A 157 8.60 3.61 -11.41
CA SER A 157 8.55 3.48 -12.87
C SER A 157 9.64 2.52 -13.34
N ILE A 158 9.25 1.50 -14.08
CA ILE A 158 10.21 0.57 -14.72
C ILE A 158 10.80 1.14 -16.00
N GLU A 159 10.25 2.21 -16.53
CA GLU A 159 10.77 2.90 -17.72
C GLU A 159 11.91 3.87 -17.36
N ASP A 160 11.65 4.73 -16.36
CA ASP A 160 12.57 5.79 -15.97
C ASP A 160 13.51 5.37 -14.83
N ILE A 161 13.24 4.21 -14.20
CA ILE A 161 13.96 3.73 -13.01
C ILE A 161 13.86 4.75 -11.86
N GLU A 162 12.72 5.42 -11.75
CA GLU A 162 12.50 6.47 -10.77
C GLU A 162 11.26 6.23 -9.93
N ARG A 163 11.32 6.74 -8.70
CA ARG A 163 10.18 6.73 -7.81
C ARG A 163 9.12 7.72 -8.28
N GLN A 164 7.90 7.23 -8.41
CA GLN A 164 6.71 8.01 -8.69
C GLN A 164 5.89 8.19 -7.40
N VAL A 165 5.37 9.39 -7.19
CA VAL A 165 4.48 9.71 -6.07
C VAL A 165 3.18 10.26 -6.65
N PHE A 166 2.10 9.52 -6.45
CA PHE A 166 0.76 9.92 -6.87
C PHE A 166 0.01 10.61 -5.74
N ASP A 167 -0.75 11.62 -6.09
CA ASP A 167 -1.65 12.35 -5.21
C ASP A 167 -2.91 12.81 -5.97
N GLU A 168 -3.76 13.59 -5.30
CA GLU A 168 -5.01 14.12 -5.89
C GLU A 168 -4.81 14.98 -7.15
N ASN A 169 -3.62 15.53 -7.37
CA ASN A 169 -3.29 16.40 -8.51
C ASN A 169 -2.62 15.63 -9.67
N SER A 170 -2.36 14.35 -9.50
CA SER A 170 -1.62 13.53 -10.48
C SER A 170 -2.44 13.17 -11.71
N ASN A 171 -3.74 13.48 -11.76
CA ASN A 171 -4.67 13.07 -12.82
C ASN A 171 -4.68 11.55 -13.10
N VAL A 172 -4.40 10.75 -12.08
CA VAL A 172 -4.39 9.29 -12.11
C VAL A 172 -5.54 8.78 -11.24
N ASP A 173 -6.30 7.81 -11.76
CA ASP A 173 -7.31 7.12 -10.96
C ASP A 173 -6.64 6.44 -9.76
N ILE A 174 -7.24 6.55 -8.57
CA ILE A 174 -6.64 6.02 -7.34
C ILE A 174 -6.44 4.51 -7.38
N LEU A 175 -7.32 3.76 -8.06
CA LEU A 175 -7.17 2.32 -8.19
C LEU A 175 -6.01 1.96 -9.12
N VAL A 176 -5.74 2.79 -10.13
CA VAL A 176 -4.55 2.66 -10.99
C VAL A 176 -3.27 2.94 -10.20
N ALA A 177 -3.28 3.97 -9.34
CA ALA A 177 -2.15 4.25 -8.45
C ALA A 177 -1.92 3.11 -7.44
N LEU A 178 -2.98 2.55 -6.86
CA LEU A 178 -2.92 1.38 -5.97
C LEU A 178 -2.39 0.14 -6.70
N GLN A 179 -2.83 -0.09 -7.95
CA GLN A 179 -2.34 -1.17 -8.79
C GLN A 179 -0.84 -1.03 -9.05
N ALA A 180 -0.39 0.17 -9.44
CA ALA A 180 1.03 0.43 -9.68
C ALA A 180 1.88 0.27 -8.41
N SER A 181 1.38 0.76 -7.28
CA SER A 181 2.07 0.66 -5.98
C SER A 181 2.14 -0.78 -5.45
N GLY A 182 1.15 -1.61 -5.79
CA GLY A 182 1.08 -3.01 -5.38
C GLY A 182 1.59 -3.97 -6.44
N ALA A 183 2.19 -3.49 -7.52
CA ALA A 183 2.71 -4.35 -8.58
C ALA A 183 3.82 -5.26 -8.04
N LEU A 184 3.67 -6.55 -8.29
CA LEU A 184 4.66 -7.57 -7.96
C LEU A 184 5.15 -8.20 -9.26
N GLN A 185 6.44 -8.03 -9.53
CA GLN A 185 7.07 -8.42 -10.79
C GLN A 185 6.82 -9.90 -11.10
N GLY A 186 6.28 -10.18 -12.29
CA GLY A 186 5.94 -11.52 -12.72
C GLY A 186 4.63 -12.08 -12.17
N VAL A 187 3.91 -11.35 -11.31
CA VAL A 187 2.60 -11.77 -10.79
C VAL A 187 1.47 -10.94 -11.40
N TRP A 188 1.55 -9.60 -11.32
CA TRP A 188 0.62 -8.64 -11.92
C TRP A 188 1.29 -7.30 -12.20
#